data_70b12c4a68c6187ae7003d15557e6d2a
#
_entry.id   70b12c4a68c6187ae7003d15557e6d2a
#
_cell.length_a   1.000
_cell.length_b   1.000
_cell.length_c   1.000
_cell.angle_alpha   90.00
_cell.angle_beta   90.00
_cell.angle_gamma   90.00
#
_symmetry.space_group_name_H-M   'P 1'
#
loop_
_entity.id
_entity.type
_entity.pdbx_description
1 polymer ?
#
loop_
_entity_poly.entity_id
_entity_poly.type
_entity_poly.pdbx_seq_one_letter_code
_entity_poly.pdbx_strand_id
1 'polypeptide(L)'
;IDSSLKMVFKLLPMILLIVLAYLTRVPVKSRYYWLILIGLIFCAIGDYTLQWFIIGLSFFLTGHIFYIFAFRSTNKAKTPLYVKIILALYGATMMVWIAGSLFQKGDTVLAIAVTAYILVILTMGWTSFRTGSVFAIIGALLFIASDSILAINRFMFDVAYAHELIMFTYYAAQFFLMLSIAQYFKISSKTEIKS
;
A
#
# COMPACT_ATOMS: atom_id res chain seq x y z
N ILE A 1 21.73 -15.24 -12.69
CA ILE A 1 21.63 -15.04 -11.22
C ILE A 1 20.65 -16.08 -10.71
N ASP A 2 21.07 -16.83 -9.68
CA ASP A 2 20.28 -17.89 -9.05
C ASP A 2 18.94 -17.36 -8.56
N SER A 3 17.86 -18.15 -8.68
CA SER A 3 16.50 -17.76 -8.29
C SER A 3 16.43 -17.35 -6.81
N SER A 4 17.17 -18.04 -5.96
CA SER A 4 17.28 -17.73 -4.54
C SER A 4 17.92 -16.36 -4.29
N LEU A 5 18.94 -15.99 -5.06
CA LEU A 5 19.62 -14.71 -4.92
C LEU A 5 18.71 -13.54 -5.34
N LYS A 6 17.93 -13.70 -6.42
CA LYS A 6 16.93 -12.70 -6.83
C LYS A 6 15.90 -12.46 -5.72
N MET A 7 15.44 -13.51 -5.05
CA MET A 7 14.48 -13.40 -3.95
C MET A 7 15.07 -12.65 -2.76
N VAL A 8 16.35 -12.93 -2.40
CA VAL A 8 17.04 -12.20 -1.33
C VAL A 8 17.11 -10.71 -1.64
N PHE A 9 17.53 -10.32 -2.86
CA PHE A 9 17.59 -8.92 -3.26
C PHE A 9 16.22 -8.24 -3.28
N LYS A 10 15.16 -8.98 -3.59
CA LYS A 10 13.78 -8.47 -3.55
C LYS A 10 13.30 -8.21 -2.12
N LEU A 11 13.63 -9.09 -1.16
CA LEU A 11 13.18 -8.96 0.22
C LEU A 11 14.03 -8.01 1.06
N LEU A 12 15.30 -7.82 0.71
CA LEU A 12 16.25 -7.02 1.48
C LEU A 12 15.75 -5.60 1.77
N PRO A 13 15.23 -4.82 0.81
CA PRO A 13 14.70 -3.49 1.09
C PRO A 13 13.58 -3.50 2.14
N MET A 14 12.66 -4.47 2.05
CA MET A 14 11.54 -4.58 3.00
C MET A 14 12.03 -4.93 4.41
N ILE A 15 12.99 -5.86 4.53
CA ILE A 15 13.61 -6.20 5.82
C ILE A 15 14.26 -4.95 6.44
N LEU A 16 15.03 -4.20 5.64
CA LEU A 16 15.66 -2.96 6.11
C LEU A 16 14.62 -1.91 6.55
N LEU A 17 13.53 -1.76 5.82
CA LEU A 17 12.44 -0.85 6.20
C LEU A 17 11.74 -1.27 7.49
N ILE A 18 11.49 -2.56 7.69
CA ILE A 18 10.90 -3.11 8.92
C ILE A 18 11.83 -2.87 10.11
N VAL A 19 13.12 -3.14 9.95
CA VAL A 19 14.14 -2.87 10.99
C VAL A 19 14.20 -1.38 11.29
N LEU A 20 14.23 -0.53 10.28
CA LEU A 20 14.26 0.93 10.45
C LEU A 20 12.98 1.44 11.15
N ALA A 21 11.80 0.92 10.77
CA ALA A 21 10.54 1.23 11.44
C ALA A 21 10.59 0.81 12.93
N TYR A 22 11.11 -0.37 13.21
CA TYR A 22 11.24 -0.88 14.58
C TYR A 22 12.22 -0.04 15.45
N LEU A 23 13.32 0.41 14.84
CA LEU A 23 14.33 1.23 15.48
C LEU A 23 13.95 2.71 15.55
N THR A 24 12.89 3.13 14.88
CA THR A 24 12.43 4.53 14.92
C THR A 24 12.10 4.92 16.36
N ARG A 25 12.87 5.90 16.88
CA ARG A 25 12.68 6.42 18.23
C ARG A 25 11.44 7.30 18.26
N VAL A 26 10.38 6.78 18.89
CA VAL A 26 9.15 7.52 19.15
C VAL A 26 8.89 7.50 20.65
N PRO A 27 8.35 8.59 21.24
CA PRO A 27 8.16 8.68 22.71
C PRO A 27 7.26 7.57 23.25
N VAL A 28 6.20 7.21 22.50
CA VAL A 28 5.28 6.12 22.83
C VAL A 28 4.98 5.35 21.57
N LYS A 29 5.10 4.02 21.59
CA LYS A 29 4.70 3.15 20.49
C LYS A 29 3.18 3.08 20.41
N SER A 30 2.57 4.04 19.69
CA SER A 30 1.14 4.20 19.54
C SER A 30 0.52 3.09 18.67
N ARG A 31 -0.82 3.04 18.67
CA ARG A 31 -1.58 2.16 17.78
C ARG A 31 -1.20 2.39 16.30
N TYR A 32 -0.99 3.63 15.88
CA TYR A 32 -0.53 3.96 14.53
C TYR A 32 0.80 3.28 14.18
N TYR A 33 1.78 3.37 15.08
CA TYR A 33 3.10 2.75 14.92
C TYR A 33 2.98 1.24 14.68
N TRP A 34 2.27 0.52 15.55
CA TRP A 34 2.15 -0.93 15.44
C TRP A 34 1.41 -1.38 14.19
N LEU A 35 0.35 -0.65 13.80
CA LEU A 35 -0.43 -0.98 12.62
C LEU A 35 0.37 -0.76 11.33
N ILE A 36 1.19 0.31 11.23
CA ILE A 36 2.10 0.49 10.09
C ILE A 36 3.15 -0.63 10.07
N LEU A 37 3.78 -0.96 11.20
CA LEU A 37 4.78 -2.02 11.27
C LEU A 37 4.22 -3.38 10.86
N ILE A 38 3.04 -3.75 11.33
CA ILE A 38 2.35 -4.99 10.94
C ILE A 38 2.05 -4.97 9.44
N GLY A 39 1.57 -3.85 8.90
CA GLY A 39 1.33 -3.71 7.47
C GLY A 39 2.59 -3.94 6.63
N LEU A 40 3.73 -3.37 7.03
CA LEU A 40 5.04 -3.60 6.39
C LEU A 40 5.42 -5.10 6.39
N ILE A 41 5.19 -5.80 7.52
CA ILE A 41 5.48 -7.23 7.64
C ILE A 41 4.60 -8.05 6.68
N PHE A 42 3.29 -7.77 6.63
CA PHE A 42 2.39 -8.46 5.71
C PHE A 42 2.75 -8.21 4.25
N CYS A 43 3.16 -6.99 3.89
CA CYS A 43 3.64 -6.68 2.54
C CYS A 43 4.94 -7.43 2.21
N ALA A 44 5.88 -7.56 3.15
CA ALA A 44 7.10 -8.34 2.96
C ALA A 44 6.80 -9.84 2.73
N ILE A 45 5.82 -10.41 3.45
CA ILE A 45 5.34 -11.78 3.21
C ILE A 45 4.67 -11.86 1.83
N GLY A 46 3.91 -10.82 1.45
CA GLY A 46 3.32 -10.68 0.12
C GLY A 46 4.37 -10.72 -0.99
N ASP A 47 5.51 -10.04 -0.83
CA ASP A 47 6.63 -10.07 -1.77
C ASP A 47 7.19 -11.47 -2.00
N TYR A 48 7.32 -12.25 -0.93
CA TYR A 48 7.77 -13.63 -1.02
C TYR A 48 6.73 -14.52 -1.69
N THR A 49 5.46 -14.37 -1.32
CA THR A 49 4.36 -15.24 -1.74
C THR A 49 3.75 -14.86 -3.09
N LEU A 50 4.17 -13.74 -3.71
CA LEU A 50 3.66 -13.28 -4.99
C LEU A 50 3.91 -14.26 -6.14
N GLN A 51 4.85 -15.18 -6.00
CA GLN A 51 5.03 -16.32 -6.92
C GLN A 51 3.75 -17.18 -7.01
N TRP A 52 2.95 -17.25 -5.96
CA TRP A 52 1.57 -17.77 -5.92
C TRP A 52 0.62 -16.59 -5.87
N PHE A 53 0.27 -16.04 -7.00
CA PHE A 53 -0.32 -14.71 -7.15
C PHE A 53 -1.47 -14.42 -6.16
N ILE A 54 -2.48 -15.31 -6.06
CA ILE A 54 -3.63 -15.09 -5.16
C ILE A 54 -3.19 -15.05 -3.69
N ILE A 55 -2.22 -15.88 -3.31
CA ILE A 55 -1.69 -15.90 -1.93
C ILE A 55 -0.96 -14.58 -1.64
N GLY A 56 -0.07 -14.14 -2.54
CA GLY A 56 0.62 -12.86 -2.41
C GLY A 56 -0.36 -11.68 -2.35
N LEU A 57 -1.35 -11.67 -3.25
CA LEU A 57 -2.39 -10.65 -3.27
C LEU A 57 -3.16 -10.60 -1.94
N SER A 58 -3.43 -11.75 -1.31
CA SER A 58 -4.11 -11.82 -0.01
C SER A 58 -3.26 -11.23 1.12
N PHE A 59 -1.95 -11.44 1.11
CA PHE A 59 -1.04 -10.83 2.08
C PHE A 59 -0.94 -9.31 1.89
N PHE A 60 -0.84 -8.83 0.67
CA PHE A 60 -0.89 -7.39 0.38
C PHE A 60 -2.22 -6.77 0.80
N LEU A 61 -3.35 -7.42 0.49
CA LEU A 61 -4.68 -7.00 0.93
C LEU A 61 -4.71 -6.81 2.45
N THR A 62 -4.21 -7.79 3.19
CA THR A 62 -4.14 -7.75 4.66
C THR A 62 -3.26 -6.60 5.13
N GLY A 63 -2.10 -6.39 4.51
CA GLY A 63 -1.23 -5.25 4.79
C GLY A 63 -1.94 -3.91 4.61
N HIS A 64 -2.69 -3.74 3.51
CA HIS A 64 -3.48 -2.53 3.25
C HIS A 64 -4.60 -2.32 4.28
N ILE A 65 -5.23 -3.38 4.75
CA ILE A 65 -6.23 -3.29 5.83
C ILE A 65 -5.59 -2.76 7.11
N PHE A 66 -4.38 -3.21 7.46
CA PHE A 66 -3.65 -2.64 8.60
C PHE A 66 -3.29 -1.17 8.40
N TYR A 67 -2.89 -0.76 7.20
CA TYR A 67 -2.67 0.65 6.87
C TYR A 67 -3.94 1.48 7.00
N ILE A 68 -5.10 0.98 6.53
CA ILE A 68 -6.40 1.65 6.72
C ILE A 68 -6.70 1.86 8.20
N PHE A 69 -6.51 0.83 9.03
CA PHE A 69 -6.72 0.97 10.48
C PHE A 69 -5.74 1.96 11.11
N ALA A 70 -4.46 1.98 10.68
CA ALA A 70 -3.49 2.97 11.10
C ALA A 70 -3.98 4.38 10.77
N PHE A 71 -4.35 4.66 9.53
CA PHE A 71 -4.79 5.97 9.08
C PHE A 71 -6.08 6.43 9.76
N ARG A 72 -7.01 5.51 9.99
CA ARG A 72 -8.25 5.82 10.72
C ARG A 72 -8.04 6.09 12.20
N SER A 73 -6.98 5.57 12.80
CA SER A 73 -6.67 5.80 14.22
C SER A 73 -6.23 7.25 14.51
N THR A 74 -5.82 8.00 13.49
CA THR A 74 -5.28 9.37 13.66
C THR A 74 -6.36 10.44 13.68
N ASN A 75 -7.34 10.36 12.79
CA ASN A 75 -8.48 11.28 12.63
C ASN A 75 -8.14 12.79 12.69
N LYS A 76 -6.97 13.19 12.17
CA LYS A 76 -6.44 14.57 12.25
C LYS A 76 -6.97 15.49 11.15
N ALA A 77 -7.45 14.96 10.03
CA ALA A 77 -7.94 15.73 8.89
C ALA A 77 -9.17 15.06 8.23
N LYS A 78 -9.87 15.82 7.40
CA LYS A 78 -10.93 15.30 6.54
C LYS A 78 -10.40 15.14 5.11
N THR A 79 -10.70 14.01 4.48
CA THR A 79 -10.37 13.82 3.05
C THR A 79 -11.19 14.79 2.21
N PRO A 80 -10.56 15.62 1.36
CA PRO A 80 -11.27 16.52 0.45
C PRO A 80 -12.23 15.76 -0.48
N LEU A 81 -13.35 16.37 -0.83
CA LEU A 81 -14.36 15.73 -1.67
C LEU A 81 -13.82 15.38 -3.07
N TYR A 82 -13.02 16.27 -3.65
CA TYR A 82 -12.42 16.02 -4.97
C TYR A 82 -11.53 14.77 -4.99
N VAL A 83 -10.78 14.50 -3.91
CA VAL A 83 -9.95 13.27 -3.79
C VAL A 83 -10.83 12.03 -3.81
N LYS A 84 -11.96 12.05 -3.09
CA LYS A 84 -12.91 10.93 -3.07
C LYS A 84 -13.48 10.66 -4.46
N ILE A 85 -13.84 11.71 -5.17
CA ILE A 85 -14.39 11.63 -6.55
C ILE A 85 -13.31 11.06 -7.49
N ILE A 86 -12.10 11.60 -7.45
CA ILE A 86 -11.00 11.13 -8.31
C ILE A 86 -10.71 9.64 -8.05
N LEU A 87 -10.56 9.23 -6.78
CA LEU A 87 -10.30 7.83 -6.44
C LEU A 87 -11.47 6.91 -6.81
N ALA A 88 -12.71 7.38 -6.67
CA ALA A 88 -13.89 6.60 -7.05
C ALA A 88 -13.97 6.40 -8.57
N LEU A 89 -13.75 7.45 -9.36
CA LEU A 89 -13.72 7.36 -10.83
C LEU A 89 -12.58 6.47 -11.31
N TYR A 90 -11.39 6.66 -10.74
CA TYR A 90 -10.24 5.82 -11.02
C TYR A 90 -10.52 4.33 -10.71
N GLY A 91 -11.08 4.06 -9.54
CA GLY A 91 -11.44 2.70 -9.13
C GLY A 91 -12.49 2.06 -10.02
N ALA A 92 -13.53 2.82 -10.41
CA ALA A 92 -14.54 2.35 -11.32
C ALA A 92 -13.92 1.99 -12.70
N THR A 93 -13.02 2.83 -13.21
CA THR A 93 -12.31 2.57 -14.47
C THR A 93 -11.47 1.29 -14.36
N MET A 94 -10.68 1.13 -13.29
CA MET A 94 -9.85 -0.07 -13.08
C MET A 94 -10.69 -1.33 -12.90
N MET A 95 -11.81 -1.27 -12.17
CA MET A 95 -12.70 -2.41 -11.99
C MET A 95 -13.34 -2.85 -13.31
N VAL A 96 -13.88 -1.90 -14.09
CA VAL A 96 -14.50 -2.22 -15.38
C VAL A 96 -13.46 -2.79 -16.34
N TRP A 97 -12.29 -2.20 -16.39
CA TRP A 97 -11.24 -2.60 -17.34
C TRP A 97 -10.62 -3.93 -16.98
N ILE A 98 -10.10 -4.09 -15.76
CA ILE A 98 -9.32 -5.27 -15.36
C ILE A 98 -10.26 -6.40 -14.90
N ALA A 99 -11.11 -6.15 -13.89
CA ALA A 99 -11.99 -7.18 -13.37
C ALA A 99 -13.05 -7.59 -14.41
N GLY A 100 -13.57 -6.64 -15.22
CA GLY A 100 -14.47 -6.93 -16.32
C GLY A 100 -13.82 -7.84 -17.37
N SER A 101 -12.57 -7.60 -17.74
CA SER A 101 -11.81 -8.49 -18.65
C SER A 101 -11.63 -9.90 -18.10
N LEU A 102 -11.34 -10.02 -16.79
CA LEU A 102 -11.19 -11.33 -16.13
C LEU A 102 -12.53 -12.10 -16.08
N PHE A 103 -13.64 -11.42 -15.80
CA PHE A 103 -14.97 -12.03 -15.88
C PHE A 103 -15.30 -12.55 -17.27
N GLN A 104 -14.98 -11.76 -18.32
CA GLN A 104 -15.20 -12.19 -19.70
C GLN A 104 -14.35 -13.39 -20.11
N LYS A 105 -13.15 -13.55 -19.52
CA LYS A 105 -12.27 -14.71 -19.71
C LYS A 105 -12.69 -15.95 -18.89
N GLY A 106 -13.71 -15.84 -18.04
CA GLY A 106 -14.18 -16.92 -17.16
C GLY A 106 -13.40 -17.07 -15.86
N ASP A 107 -12.42 -16.22 -15.59
CA ASP A 107 -11.59 -16.26 -14.36
C ASP A 107 -12.30 -15.59 -13.18
N THR A 108 -13.49 -16.08 -12.83
CA THR A 108 -14.39 -15.45 -11.84
C THR A 108 -13.74 -15.27 -10.47
N VAL A 109 -12.99 -16.28 -9.99
CA VAL A 109 -12.31 -16.22 -8.68
C VAL A 109 -11.30 -15.08 -8.65
N LEU A 110 -10.49 -14.97 -9.70
CA LEU A 110 -9.48 -13.94 -9.83
C LEU A 110 -10.11 -12.54 -9.99
N ALA A 111 -11.20 -12.44 -10.75
CA ALA A 111 -11.95 -11.20 -10.92
C ALA A 111 -12.50 -10.67 -9.59
N ILE A 112 -13.07 -11.56 -8.75
CA ILE A 112 -13.55 -11.21 -7.41
C ILE A 112 -12.40 -10.78 -6.51
N ALA A 113 -11.28 -11.51 -6.51
CA ALA A 113 -10.10 -11.19 -5.70
C ALA A 113 -9.52 -9.82 -6.08
N VAL A 114 -9.38 -9.54 -7.37
CA VAL A 114 -8.88 -8.25 -7.88
C VAL A 114 -9.84 -7.11 -7.57
N THR A 115 -11.16 -7.34 -7.68
CA THR A 115 -12.17 -6.34 -7.31
C THR A 115 -12.07 -5.97 -5.82
N ALA A 116 -12.01 -6.98 -4.94
CA ALA A 116 -11.84 -6.75 -3.51
C ALA A 116 -10.55 -5.98 -3.20
N TYR A 117 -9.48 -6.33 -3.89
CA TYR A 117 -8.18 -5.66 -3.76
C TYR A 117 -8.24 -4.19 -4.17
N ILE A 118 -8.83 -3.87 -5.33
CA ILE A 118 -9.02 -2.48 -5.80
C ILE A 118 -9.79 -1.66 -4.76
N LEU A 119 -10.87 -2.20 -4.19
CA LEU A 119 -11.66 -1.50 -3.18
C LEU A 119 -10.83 -1.20 -1.92
N VAL A 120 -10.04 -2.15 -1.47
CA VAL A 120 -9.22 -1.99 -0.26
C VAL A 120 -8.09 -1.00 -0.47
N ILE A 121 -7.33 -1.09 -1.58
CA ILE A 121 -6.21 -0.17 -1.82
C ILE A 121 -6.69 1.28 -2.02
N LEU A 122 -7.83 1.50 -2.67
CA LEU A 122 -8.42 2.83 -2.82
C LEU A 122 -8.95 3.37 -1.49
N THR A 123 -9.50 2.50 -0.63
CA THR A 123 -9.88 2.87 0.74
C THR A 123 -8.64 3.27 1.55
N MET A 124 -7.51 2.58 1.37
CA MET A 124 -6.22 2.97 1.96
C MET A 124 -5.80 4.35 1.44
N GLY A 125 -5.82 4.58 0.11
CA GLY A 125 -5.55 5.88 -0.49
C GLY A 125 -6.44 6.98 0.07
N TRP A 126 -7.74 6.76 0.13
CA TRP A 126 -8.68 7.71 0.72
C TRP A 126 -8.38 8.02 2.19
N THR A 127 -8.17 6.99 3.00
CA THR A 127 -7.96 7.17 4.45
C THR A 127 -6.61 7.79 4.77
N SER A 128 -5.60 7.71 3.89
CA SER A 128 -4.29 8.33 4.09
C SER A 128 -4.39 9.86 4.29
N PHE A 129 -5.33 10.52 3.59
CA PHE A 129 -5.58 11.96 3.74
C PHE A 129 -6.08 12.35 5.14
N ARG A 130 -6.68 11.42 5.88
CA ARG A 130 -7.16 11.68 7.25
C ARG A 130 -6.03 11.79 8.27
N THR A 131 -4.85 11.35 7.93
CA THR A 131 -3.68 11.39 8.82
C THR A 131 -3.11 12.80 9.00
N GLY A 132 -3.30 13.69 8.02
CA GLY A 132 -2.58 14.96 7.92
C GLY A 132 -1.08 14.80 7.61
N SER A 133 -0.61 13.57 7.41
CA SER A 133 0.77 13.27 7.08
C SER A 133 0.97 13.23 5.56
N VAL A 134 1.84 14.11 5.05
CA VAL A 134 2.21 14.12 3.64
C VAL A 134 2.88 12.80 3.24
N PHE A 135 3.68 12.22 4.12
CA PHE A 135 4.35 10.94 3.86
C PHE A 135 3.35 9.78 3.73
N ALA A 136 2.30 9.73 4.58
CA ALA A 136 1.26 8.72 4.45
C ALA A 136 0.50 8.85 3.12
N ILE A 137 0.23 10.09 2.68
CA ILE A 137 -0.47 10.35 1.42
C ILE A 137 0.40 9.93 0.23
N ILE A 138 1.67 10.38 0.17
CA ILE A 138 2.59 10.02 -0.91
C ILE A 138 2.78 8.51 -0.97
N GLY A 139 3.01 7.86 0.19
CA GLY A 139 3.17 6.41 0.27
C GLY A 139 1.96 5.66 -0.27
N ALA A 140 0.74 6.07 0.13
CA ALA A 140 -0.48 5.44 -0.35
C ALA A 140 -0.71 5.62 -1.86
N LEU A 141 -0.44 6.81 -2.40
CA LEU A 141 -0.59 7.08 -3.84
C LEU A 141 0.45 6.34 -4.68
N LEU A 142 1.70 6.26 -4.22
CA LEU A 142 2.75 5.47 -4.89
C LEU A 142 2.41 3.98 -4.87
N PHE A 143 1.80 3.48 -3.79
CA PHE A 143 1.36 2.09 -3.72
C PHE A 143 0.25 1.81 -4.75
N ILE A 144 -0.75 2.69 -4.85
CA ILE A 144 -1.80 2.60 -5.88
C ILE A 144 -1.17 2.58 -7.28
N ALA A 145 -0.18 3.45 -7.54
CA ALA A 145 0.52 3.48 -8.83
C ALA A 145 1.26 2.17 -9.12
N SER A 146 2.02 1.64 -8.14
CA SER A 146 2.73 0.37 -8.26
C SER A 146 1.80 -0.78 -8.63
N ASP A 147 0.70 -0.91 -7.88
CA ASP A 147 -0.23 -2.02 -8.08
C ASP A 147 -1.05 -1.88 -9.36
N SER A 148 -1.25 -0.64 -9.81
CA SER A 148 -1.88 -0.39 -11.11
C SER A 148 -0.98 -0.85 -12.26
N ILE A 149 0.32 -0.55 -12.20
CA ILE A 149 1.29 -1.03 -13.19
C ILE A 149 1.35 -2.56 -13.17
N LEU A 150 1.40 -3.16 -11.96
CA LEU A 150 1.39 -4.61 -11.80
C LEU A 150 0.15 -5.25 -12.44
N ALA A 151 -1.04 -4.71 -12.16
CA ALA A 151 -2.30 -5.24 -12.66
C ALA A 151 -2.44 -5.08 -14.18
N ILE A 152 -2.06 -3.93 -14.73
CA ILE A 152 -2.06 -3.69 -16.18
C ILE A 152 -1.09 -4.65 -16.87
N ASN A 153 0.15 -4.74 -16.37
CA ASN A 153 1.17 -5.61 -16.96
C ASN A 153 0.78 -7.10 -16.91
N ARG A 154 0.06 -7.50 -15.85
CA ARG A 154 -0.31 -8.91 -15.66
C ARG A 154 -1.55 -9.33 -16.46
N PHE A 155 -2.54 -8.45 -16.60
CA PHE A 155 -3.86 -8.83 -17.08
C PHE A 155 -4.24 -8.22 -18.42
N MET A 156 -3.60 -7.12 -18.81
CA MET A 156 -4.01 -6.35 -19.99
C MET A 156 -2.97 -6.43 -21.11
N PHE A 157 -1.78 -5.90 -20.89
CA PHE A 157 -0.68 -5.88 -21.87
C PHE A 157 0.66 -5.66 -21.19
N ASP A 158 1.74 -6.05 -21.85
CA ASP A 158 3.12 -5.88 -21.36
C ASP A 158 3.48 -4.39 -21.30
N VAL A 159 3.85 -3.93 -20.13
CA VAL A 159 4.32 -2.56 -19.88
C VAL A 159 5.84 -2.51 -19.97
N ALA A 160 6.38 -1.60 -20.77
CA ALA A 160 7.84 -1.42 -20.86
C ALA A 160 8.42 -1.06 -19.48
N TYR A 161 9.49 -1.74 -19.08
CA TYR A 161 10.15 -1.56 -17.78
C TYR A 161 9.21 -1.78 -16.57
N ALA A 162 8.19 -2.65 -16.73
CA ALA A 162 7.21 -2.90 -15.67
C ALA A 162 7.85 -3.29 -14.35
N HIS A 163 8.84 -4.18 -14.39
CA HIS A 163 9.51 -4.66 -13.18
C HIS A 163 10.18 -3.52 -12.41
N GLU A 164 10.96 -2.69 -13.08
CA GLU A 164 11.67 -1.57 -12.49
C GLU A 164 10.70 -0.51 -11.94
N LEU A 165 9.66 -0.19 -12.69
CA LEU A 165 8.63 0.78 -12.30
C LEU A 165 7.87 0.30 -11.07
N ILE A 166 7.45 -0.98 -11.04
CA ILE A 166 6.76 -1.58 -9.89
C ILE A 166 7.67 -1.54 -8.67
N MET A 167 8.91 -2.03 -8.78
CA MET A 167 9.83 -2.10 -7.65
C MET A 167 10.15 -0.70 -7.10
N PHE A 168 10.42 0.28 -7.97
CA PHE A 168 10.71 1.64 -7.56
C PHE A 168 9.51 2.28 -6.83
N THR A 169 8.34 2.24 -7.42
CA THR A 169 7.13 2.85 -6.82
C THR A 169 6.71 2.13 -5.54
N TYR A 170 6.84 0.81 -5.49
CA TYR A 170 6.52 -0.01 -4.33
C TYR A 170 7.46 0.28 -3.14
N TYR A 171 8.78 0.21 -3.34
CA TYR A 171 9.71 0.46 -2.23
C TYR A 171 9.67 1.92 -1.79
N ALA A 172 9.48 2.87 -2.70
CA ALA A 172 9.24 4.26 -2.35
C ALA A 172 7.95 4.41 -1.52
N ALA A 173 6.87 3.73 -1.90
CA ALA A 173 5.62 3.71 -1.12
C ALA A 173 5.85 3.23 0.31
N GLN A 174 6.50 2.08 0.47
CA GLN A 174 6.79 1.49 1.78
C GLN A 174 7.71 2.37 2.63
N PHE A 175 8.71 3.01 2.00
CA PHE A 175 9.60 3.97 2.66
C PHE A 175 8.84 5.18 3.19
N PHE A 176 7.95 5.79 2.38
CA PHE A 176 7.13 6.91 2.83
C PHE A 176 6.13 6.51 3.91
N LEU A 177 5.54 5.31 3.82
CA LEU A 177 4.67 4.79 4.87
C LEU A 177 5.42 4.62 6.19
N MET A 178 6.65 4.12 6.15
CA MET A 178 7.53 4.03 7.32
C MET A 178 7.87 5.43 7.87
N LEU A 179 8.24 6.40 7.02
CA LEU A 179 8.52 7.77 7.45
C LEU A 179 7.30 8.47 8.08
N SER A 180 6.09 8.07 7.69
CA SER A 180 4.86 8.61 8.26
C SER A 180 4.75 8.37 9.77
N ILE A 181 5.41 7.34 10.30
CA ILE A 181 5.48 7.06 11.75
C ILE A 181 6.10 8.26 12.47
N ALA A 182 7.28 8.70 12.07
CA ALA A 182 7.96 9.82 12.71
C ALA A 182 7.20 11.15 12.53
N GLN A 183 6.61 11.37 11.35
CA GLN A 183 5.82 12.56 11.08
C GLN A 183 4.55 12.60 11.93
N TYR A 184 3.88 11.47 12.13
CA TYR A 184 2.69 11.38 12.98
C TYR A 184 2.96 11.88 14.40
N PHE A 185 4.07 11.48 15.02
CA PHE A 185 4.44 11.92 16.36
C PHE A 185 4.74 13.42 16.41
N LYS A 186 5.41 13.96 15.40
CA LYS A 186 5.65 15.41 15.28
C LYS A 186 4.34 16.23 15.21
N ILE A 187 3.35 15.72 14.51
CA ILE A 187 2.04 16.37 14.38
C ILE A 187 1.27 16.28 15.71
N SER A 188 1.32 15.11 16.36
CA SER A 188 0.59 14.89 17.62
C SER A 188 1.12 15.76 18.74
N SER A 189 2.44 15.85 18.93
CA SER A 189 3.05 16.69 19.96
C SER A 189 2.76 18.19 19.78
N LYS A 190 2.71 18.68 18.54
CA LYS A 190 2.34 20.09 18.27
C LYS A 190 0.88 20.41 18.58
N THR A 191 0.01 19.42 18.56
CA THR A 191 -1.42 19.62 18.86
C THR A 191 -1.65 19.69 20.37
N GLU A 192 -0.92 18.89 21.16
CA GLU A 192 -1.00 18.90 22.62
C GLU A 192 -0.44 20.18 23.26
N ILE A 193 0.53 20.85 22.63
CA ILE A 193 1.08 22.13 23.13
C ILE A 193 0.14 23.32 22.86
N LYS A 194 -0.84 23.15 21.94
CA LYS A 194 -1.77 24.22 21.56
C LYS A 194 -3.15 24.10 22.20
N SER A 195 -3.43 23.01 22.92
CA SER A 195 -4.63 22.77 23.72
C SER A 195 -4.41 23.16 25.17
#